data_1876a33a6bf9d4f23f552d01c45b4d60
#
_entry.id   1876a33a6bf9d4f23f552d01c45b4d60
#
_cell.length_a   1.000
_cell.length_b   1.000
_cell.length_c   1.000
_cell.angle_alpha   90.00
_cell.angle_beta   90.00
_cell.angle_gamma   90.00
#
_symmetry.space_group_name_H-M   'P 1'
#
loop_
_entity.id
_entity.type
_entity.pdbx_description
1 polymer ?
#
loop_
_entity_poly.entity_id
_entity_poly.type
_entity_poly.pdbx_seq_one_letter_code
_entity_poly.pdbx_strand_id
1 'polypeptide(L)'
;FLSRLDYIDKQLKDVPRRSVYFEYRTPGRTTIPGDYFYEMIEKAHADNIFKTAQATQIQIEDVVHKNPAFIVKVSDANVYSSYIPPKKEDMEKIWNDICLRPGWSDMDAIKQNHILLLSHYAHGGASKLVGTMYIAKFLYPDKLPDLHPEEVFKKWVTVYEGLEYQTGHTFPAYELND
;
A
#
# COMPACT_ATOMS: atom_id res chain seq x y z
N PHE A 1 -3.08 4.66 17.68
CA PHE A 1 -3.51 4.16 16.36
C PHE A 1 -4.88 4.70 15.96
N LEU A 2 -5.95 4.53 16.76
CA LEU A 2 -7.30 4.98 16.41
C LEU A 2 -7.35 6.48 16.11
N SER A 3 -6.70 7.31 16.92
CA SER A 3 -6.61 8.76 16.68
C SER A 3 -6.00 9.15 15.33
N ARG A 4 -5.16 8.30 14.74
CA ARG A 4 -4.58 8.53 13.40
C ARG A 4 -5.56 8.15 12.30
N LEU A 5 -6.38 7.12 12.49
CA LEU A 5 -7.48 6.81 11.57
C LEU A 5 -8.55 7.90 11.59
N ASP A 6 -8.92 8.37 12.79
CA ASP A 6 -9.85 9.51 12.94
C ASP A 6 -9.32 10.77 12.25
N TYR A 7 -7.99 10.99 12.30
CA TYR A 7 -7.33 12.09 11.59
C TYR A 7 -7.48 11.94 10.07
N ILE A 8 -7.23 10.75 9.51
CA ILE A 8 -7.42 10.46 8.09
C ILE A 8 -8.87 10.74 7.68
N ASP A 9 -9.83 10.16 8.39
CA ASP A 9 -11.26 10.32 8.11
C ASP A 9 -11.67 11.79 8.13
N LYS A 10 -11.20 12.55 9.13
CA LYS A 10 -11.51 13.98 9.28
C LYS A 10 -10.94 14.82 8.14
N GLN A 11 -9.67 14.59 7.78
CA GLN A 11 -8.99 15.38 6.74
C GLN A 11 -9.51 15.07 5.34
N LEU A 12 -9.95 13.84 5.10
CA LEU A 12 -10.35 13.39 3.77
C LEU A 12 -11.86 13.33 3.56
N LYS A 13 -12.68 13.71 4.56
CA LYS A 13 -14.15 13.61 4.53
C LYS A 13 -14.77 14.12 3.23
N ASP A 14 -14.33 15.29 2.76
CA ASP A 14 -14.87 15.97 1.59
C ASP A 14 -13.93 15.89 0.36
N VAL A 15 -12.93 15.02 0.42
CA VAL A 15 -11.95 14.81 -0.65
C VAL A 15 -12.41 13.64 -1.53
N PRO A 16 -12.41 13.76 -2.86
CA PRO A 16 -12.72 12.62 -3.74
C PRO A 16 -11.76 11.45 -3.51
N ARG A 17 -12.31 10.24 -3.47
CA ARG A 17 -11.49 9.02 -3.38
C ARG A 17 -10.68 8.82 -4.64
N ARG A 18 -9.42 8.38 -4.48
CA ARG A 18 -8.52 8.08 -5.59
C ARG A 18 -8.63 6.61 -5.98
N SER A 19 -8.67 6.35 -7.29
CA SER A 19 -8.77 4.99 -7.81
C SER A 19 -7.46 4.23 -7.61
N VAL A 20 -7.56 3.03 -7.02
CA VAL A 20 -6.41 2.21 -6.64
C VAL A 20 -6.57 0.78 -7.14
N TYR A 21 -5.54 0.25 -7.74
CA TYR A 21 -5.34 -1.18 -7.87
C TYR A 21 -4.52 -1.68 -6.69
N PHE A 22 -5.11 -2.53 -5.87
CA PHE A 22 -4.37 -3.25 -4.82
C PHE A 22 -3.99 -4.63 -5.35
N GLU A 23 -2.71 -4.98 -5.25
CA GLU A 23 -2.21 -6.30 -5.58
C GLU A 23 -1.52 -6.94 -4.37
N TYR A 24 -2.04 -8.09 -3.96
CA TYR A 24 -1.39 -8.91 -2.95
C TYR A 24 -0.15 -9.59 -3.56
N ARG A 25 0.53 -10.44 -2.86
CA ARG A 25 1.82 -11.07 -3.19
C ARG A 25 1.99 -11.57 -4.63
N THR A 26 0.95 -12.17 -5.20
CA THR A 26 0.99 -12.73 -6.56
C THR A 26 0.30 -11.80 -7.57
N PRO A 27 0.79 -11.74 -8.83
CA PRO A 27 0.14 -10.96 -9.87
C PRO A 27 -1.34 -11.32 -10.05
N GLY A 28 -2.17 -10.29 -10.21
CA GLY A 28 -3.61 -10.44 -10.41
C GLY A 28 -4.40 -10.80 -9.15
N ARG A 29 -3.77 -10.93 -7.98
CA ARG A 29 -4.49 -11.18 -6.73
C ARG A 29 -4.79 -9.87 -6.03
N THR A 30 -6.05 -9.44 -6.13
CA THR A 30 -6.56 -8.21 -5.49
C THR A 30 -7.29 -8.51 -4.18
N THR A 31 -7.96 -7.49 -3.63
CA THR A 31 -8.88 -7.61 -2.49
C THR A 31 -10.28 -7.16 -2.89
N ILE A 32 -11.30 -7.76 -2.30
CA ILE A 32 -12.72 -7.50 -2.56
C ILE A 32 -13.46 -7.32 -1.24
N PRO A 33 -14.70 -6.78 -1.22
CA PRO A 33 -15.50 -6.68 -0.01
C PRO A 33 -15.62 -8.00 0.73
N GLY A 34 -15.34 -7.98 2.05
CA GLY A 34 -15.31 -9.17 2.89
C GLY A 34 -13.96 -9.87 2.97
N ASP A 35 -12.99 -9.52 2.13
CA ASP A 35 -11.61 -9.98 2.28
C ASP A 35 -10.86 -9.19 3.35
N TYR A 36 -9.86 -9.85 3.95
CA TYR A 36 -9.09 -9.32 5.07
C TYR A 36 -8.47 -7.93 4.83
N PHE A 37 -8.02 -7.65 3.60
CA PHE A 37 -7.32 -6.41 3.26
C PHE A 37 -8.24 -5.30 2.74
N TYR A 38 -9.50 -5.61 2.44
CA TYR A 38 -10.40 -4.65 1.81
C TYR A 38 -10.62 -3.40 2.67
N GLU A 39 -10.87 -3.58 3.97
CA GLU A 39 -11.04 -2.46 4.90
C GLU A 39 -9.82 -1.55 5.02
N MET A 40 -8.62 -2.09 4.82
CA MET A 40 -7.38 -1.30 4.84
C MET A 40 -7.39 -0.26 3.70
N ILE A 41 -7.83 -0.68 2.51
CA ILE A 41 -7.95 0.20 1.34
C ILE A 41 -9.06 1.23 1.56
N GLU A 42 -10.22 0.79 2.04
CA GLU A 42 -11.35 1.68 2.32
C GLU A 42 -11.01 2.76 3.36
N LYS A 43 -10.37 2.38 4.47
CA LYS A 43 -9.95 3.30 5.53
C LYS A 43 -8.79 4.22 5.13
N ALA A 44 -8.03 3.86 4.12
CA ALA A 44 -7.05 4.75 3.49
C ALA A 44 -7.69 5.78 2.53
N HIS A 45 -9.01 5.82 2.47
CA HIS A 45 -9.81 6.69 1.58
C HIS A 45 -9.56 6.41 0.09
N ALA A 46 -9.24 5.16 -0.26
CA ALA A 46 -9.05 4.73 -1.63
C ALA A 46 -10.37 4.18 -2.24
N ASP A 47 -10.49 4.26 -3.56
CA ASP A 47 -11.51 3.58 -4.34
C ASP A 47 -10.88 2.38 -5.05
N ASN A 48 -11.10 1.17 -4.50
CA ASN A 48 -10.61 -0.05 -5.10
C ASN A 48 -11.34 -0.33 -6.42
N ILE A 49 -10.60 -0.37 -7.54
CA ILE A 49 -11.15 -0.58 -8.87
C ILE A 49 -11.83 -1.95 -9.07
N PHE A 50 -11.60 -2.89 -8.14
CA PHE A 50 -12.20 -4.23 -8.12
C PHE A 50 -13.23 -4.44 -7.00
N LYS A 51 -13.78 -3.37 -6.42
CA LYS A 51 -14.78 -3.43 -5.34
C LYS A 51 -16.07 -4.21 -5.68
N THR A 52 -16.34 -4.47 -6.95
CA THR A 52 -17.50 -5.24 -7.42
C THR A 52 -17.14 -6.63 -7.96
N ALA A 53 -15.85 -6.99 -7.95
CA ALA A 53 -15.42 -8.30 -8.39
C ALA A 53 -15.93 -9.41 -7.45
N GLN A 54 -16.16 -10.59 -8.00
CA GLN A 54 -16.68 -11.75 -7.25
C GLN A 54 -15.57 -12.69 -6.77
N ALA A 55 -14.33 -12.47 -7.21
CA ALA A 55 -13.17 -13.25 -6.85
C ALA A 55 -11.94 -12.35 -6.65
N THR A 56 -11.04 -12.77 -5.77
CA THR A 56 -9.78 -12.06 -5.51
C THR A 56 -8.74 -12.24 -6.62
N GLN A 57 -8.84 -13.29 -7.42
CA GLN A 57 -8.00 -13.49 -8.60
C GLN A 57 -8.70 -12.87 -9.81
N ILE A 58 -8.05 -11.90 -10.43
CA ILE A 58 -8.56 -11.14 -11.59
C ILE A 58 -7.61 -11.31 -12.79
N GLN A 59 -8.10 -10.97 -13.97
CA GLN A 59 -7.25 -10.89 -15.16
C GLN A 59 -6.43 -9.59 -15.12
N ILE A 60 -5.14 -9.70 -15.41
CA ILE A 60 -4.23 -8.54 -15.34
C ILE A 60 -4.60 -7.49 -16.38
N GLU A 61 -5.15 -7.91 -17.52
CA GLU A 61 -5.62 -7.05 -18.59
C GLU A 61 -6.78 -6.13 -18.15
N ASP A 62 -7.61 -6.58 -17.20
CA ASP A 62 -8.69 -5.75 -16.64
C ASP A 62 -8.15 -4.54 -15.87
N VAL A 63 -6.95 -4.63 -15.30
CA VAL A 63 -6.29 -3.50 -14.64
C VAL A 63 -5.99 -2.39 -15.65
N VAL A 64 -5.48 -2.75 -16.84
CA VAL A 64 -5.20 -1.80 -17.93
C VAL A 64 -6.48 -1.09 -18.37
N HIS A 65 -7.56 -1.83 -18.58
CA HIS A 65 -8.85 -1.26 -18.99
C HIS A 65 -9.44 -0.30 -17.95
N LYS A 66 -9.23 -0.57 -16.67
CA LYS A 66 -9.71 0.28 -15.57
C LYS A 66 -8.82 1.47 -15.30
N ASN A 67 -7.58 1.47 -15.77
CA ASN A 67 -6.59 2.53 -15.68
C ASN A 67 -6.56 3.23 -14.29
N PRO A 68 -6.16 2.54 -13.22
CA PRO A 68 -6.11 3.14 -11.88
C PRO A 68 -5.11 4.30 -11.82
N ALA A 69 -5.42 5.30 -10.99
CA ALA A 69 -4.50 6.40 -10.74
C ALA A 69 -3.31 6.00 -9.85
N PHE A 70 -3.46 4.92 -9.06
CA PHE A 70 -2.45 4.43 -8.13
C PHE A 70 -2.41 2.90 -8.10
N ILE A 71 -1.22 2.36 -7.84
CA ILE A 71 -0.99 0.93 -7.58
C ILE A 71 -0.42 0.78 -6.18
N VAL A 72 -1.00 -0.12 -5.40
CA VAL A 72 -0.46 -0.54 -4.09
C VAL A 72 -0.20 -2.04 -4.17
N LYS A 73 1.03 -2.47 -3.97
CA LYS A 73 1.40 -3.87 -4.00
C LYS A 73 2.11 -4.30 -2.72
N VAL A 74 1.72 -5.45 -2.22
CA VAL A 74 2.47 -6.14 -1.16
C VAL A 74 3.60 -6.93 -1.80
N SER A 75 4.79 -6.87 -1.21
CA SER A 75 5.98 -7.60 -1.68
C SER A 75 5.71 -9.09 -1.91
N ASP A 76 6.36 -9.66 -2.89
CA ASP A 76 6.19 -11.04 -3.30
C ASP A 76 6.59 -12.04 -2.20
N ALA A 77 6.07 -13.26 -2.29
CA ALA A 77 6.29 -14.29 -1.29
C ALA A 77 7.78 -14.70 -1.17
N ASN A 78 8.55 -14.58 -2.25
CA ASN A 78 9.97 -14.92 -2.27
C ASN A 78 10.87 -13.88 -1.57
N VAL A 79 10.37 -12.66 -1.36
CA VAL A 79 11.04 -11.62 -0.58
C VAL A 79 10.37 -11.40 0.78
N TYR A 80 9.49 -12.33 1.18
CA TYR A 80 8.82 -12.30 2.47
C TYR A 80 9.84 -12.46 3.60
N SER A 81 9.83 -11.48 4.46
CA SER A 81 10.65 -11.48 5.67
C SER A 81 9.79 -10.96 6.81
N SER A 82 9.79 -11.57 7.97
CA SER A 82 8.93 -11.22 9.09
C SER A 82 9.05 -9.71 9.45
N TYR A 83 9.70 -9.38 10.53
CA TYR A 83 9.95 -7.97 10.92
C TYR A 83 11.16 -7.35 10.23
N ILE A 84 11.97 -8.14 9.53
CA ILE A 84 13.11 -7.65 8.72
C ILE A 84 12.55 -7.18 7.36
N PRO A 85 12.81 -5.95 6.93
CA PRO A 85 12.31 -5.48 5.63
C PRO A 85 12.97 -6.23 4.47
N PRO A 86 12.30 -6.33 3.31
CA PRO A 86 12.92 -6.79 2.08
C PRO A 86 14.14 -5.94 1.73
N LYS A 87 15.12 -6.52 1.04
CA LYS A 87 16.24 -5.74 0.50
C LYS A 87 15.75 -4.74 -0.54
N LYS A 88 16.40 -3.60 -0.61
CA LYS A 88 16.07 -2.55 -1.57
C LYS A 88 16.06 -3.07 -3.01
N GLU A 89 17.07 -3.87 -3.38
CA GLU A 89 17.22 -4.46 -4.71
C GLU A 89 16.05 -5.38 -5.07
N ASP A 90 15.51 -6.12 -4.10
CA ASP A 90 14.34 -6.98 -4.32
C ASP A 90 13.07 -6.14 -4.55
N MET A 91 12.90 -5.04 -3.82
CA MET A 91 11.79 -4.11 -4.02
C MET A 91 11.90 -3.37 -5.37
N GLU A 92 13.09 -2.94 -5.76
CA GLU A 92 13.35 -2.33 -7.08
C GLU A 92 13.02 -3.31 -8.22
N LYS A 93 13.35 -4.59 -8.04
CA LYS A 93 13.00 -5.63 -9.01
C LYS A 93 11.48 -5.77 -9.15
N ILE A 94 10.75 -5.85 -8.04
CA ILE A 94 9.28 -5.94 -8.06
C ILE A 94 8.68 -4.69 -8.75
N TRP A 95 9.22 -3.51 -8.44
CA TRP A 95 8.80 -2.27 -9.09
C TRP A 95 8.98 -2.32 -10.61
N ASN A 96 10.17 -2.70 -11.06
CA ASN A 96 10.48 -2.82 -12.48
C ASN A 96 9.61 -3.88 -13.15
N ASP A 97 9.38 -5.02 -12.50
CA ASP A 97 8.50 -6.08 -13.03
C ASP A 97 7.05 -5.58 -13.22
N ILE A 98 6.56 -4.70 -12.35
CA ILE A 98 5.26 -4.05 -12.51
C ILE A 98 5.28 -3.10 -13.72
N CYS A 99 6.28 -2.24 -13.83
CA CYS A 99 6.38 -1.26 -14.91
C CYS A 99 6.54 -1.91 -16.29
N LEU A 100 7.16 -3.08 -16.36
CA LEU A 100 7.41 -3.82 -17.60
C LEU A 100 6.30 -4.80 -17.99
N ARG A 101 5.21 -4.89 -17.25
CA ARG A 101 4.08 -5.77 -17.62
C ARG A 101 3.50 -5.35 -18.97
N PRO A 102 3.14 -6.31 -19.83
CA PRO A 102 2.55 -6.03 -21.14
C PRO A 102 1.32 -5.11 -21.03
N GLY A 103 1.33 -4.01 -21.77
CA GLY A 103 0.23 -3.04 -21.81
C GLY A 103 0.15 -2.05 -20.65
N TRP A 104 1.03 -2.14 -19.64
CA TRP A 104 0.97 -1.28 -18.46
C TRP A 104 1.66 0.08 -18.64
N SER A 105 2.58 0.20 -19.59
CA SER A 105 3.35 1.43 -19.84
C SER A 105 2.48 2.68 -20.06
N ASP A 106 1.26 2.50 -20.55
CA ASP A 106 0.34 3.60 -20.86
C ASP A 106 -0.60 3.98 -19.70
N MET A 107 -0.65 3.20 -18.64
CA MET A 107 -1.48 3.49 -17.47
C MET A 107 -0.99 4.73 -16.72
N ASP A 108 -1.92 5.51 -16.19
CA ASP A 108 -1.64 6.74 -15.43
C ASP A 108 -0.74 6.49 -14.22
N ALA A 109 -1.00 5.41 -13.48
CA ALA A 109 -0.20 5.04 -12.32
C ALA A 109 1.28 4.79 -12.67
N ILE A 110 1.56 4.21 -13.85
CA ILE A 110 2.93 3.94 -14.30
C ILE A 110 3.60 5.24 -14.78
N LYS A 111 2.93 6.01 -15.63
CA LYS A 111 3.45 7.28 -16.17
C LYS A 111 3.80 8.29 -15.09
N GLN A 112 3.04 8.28 -13.98
CA GLN A 112 3.21 9.21 -12.87
C GLN A 112 4.04 8.65 -11.72
N ASN A 113 4.57 7.41 -11.85
CA ASN A 113 5.28 6.69 -10.78
C ASN A 113 4.45 6.54 -9.49
N HIS A 114 3.12 6.42 -9.63
CA HIS A 114 2.19 6.24 -8.52
C HIS A 114 2.08 4.77 -8.11
N ILE A 115 3.21 4.18 -7.72
CA ILE A 115 3.31 2.80 -7.22
C ILE A 115 3.85 2.84 -5.80
N LEU A 116 3.18 2.15 -4.88
CA LEU A 116 3.64 1.92 -3.52
C LEU A 116 3.79 0.42 -3.29
N LEU A 117 4.99 -0.01 -2.93
CA LEU A 117 5.24 -1.36 -2.44
C LEU A 117 5.25 -1.35 -0.92
N LEU A 118 4.59 -2.33 -0.30
CA LEU A 118 4.59 -2.57 1.14
C LEU A 118 5.22 -3.92 1.45
N SER A 119 6.04 -4.00 2.48
CA SER A 119 6.46 -5.28 3.02
C SER A 119 5.25 -6.02 3.60
N HIS A 120 5.35 -7.34 3.71
CA HIS A 120 4.30 -8.12 4.34
C HIS A 120 4.05 -7.70 5.80
N TYR A 121 5.12 -7.35 6.53
CA TYR A 121 5.00 -6.93 7.94
C TYR A 121 4.31 -5.57 8.09
N ALA A 122 4.53 -4.63 7.17
CA ALA A 122 3.92 -3.30 7.21
C ALA A 122 2.40 -3.30 6.95
N HIS A 123 1.82 -4.42 6.47
CA HIS A 123 0.39 -4.50 6.14
C HIS A 123 -0.36 -5.66 6.82
N GLY A 124 0.34 -6.60 7.46
CA GLY A 124 -0.24 -7.82 8.01
C GLY A 124 -0.56 -7.73 9.51
N GLY A 125 -1.46 -8.56 10.01
CA GLY A 125 -1.81 -8.64 11.43
C GLY A 125 -2.26 -7.30 12.01
N ALA A 126 -1.80 -6.96 13.22
CA ALA A 126 -2.08 -5.69 13.88
C ALA A 126 -1.43 -4.49 13.16
N SER A 127 -0.34 -4.71 12.43
CA SER A 127 0.31 -3.68 11.60
C SER A 127 -0.49 -3.27 10.36
N LYS A 128 -1.61 -3.95 10.06
CA LYS A 128 -2.58 -3.55 9.03
C LYS A 128 -3.01 -2.07 9.15
N LEU A 129 -3.11 -1.56 10.38
CA LEU A 129 -3.41 -0.14 10.64
C LEU A 129 -2.27 0.76 10.13
N VAL A 130 -1.04 0.32 10.26
CA VAL A 130 0.14 1.03 9.72
C VAL A 130 0.11 1.02 8.19
N GLY A 131 -0.21 -0.12 7.57
CA GLY A 131 -0.43 -0.22 6.13
C GLY A 131 -1.48 0.75 5.61
N THR A 132 -2.60 0.89 6.34
CA THR A 132 -3.63 1.92 6.05
C THR A 132 -3.03 3.33 6.02
N MET A 133 -2.20 3.66 7.02
CA MET A 133 -1.57 4.99 7.11
C MET A 133 -0.58 5.24 5.98
N TYR A 134 0.23 4.25 5.60
CA TYR A 134 1.14 4.35 4.45
C TYR A 134 0.37 4.60 3.16
N ILE A 135 -0.69 3.85 2.90
CA ILE A 135 -1.53 4.02 1.71
C ILE A 135 -2.17 5.40 1.71
N ALA A 136 -2.80 5.83 2.82
CA ALA A 136 -3.42 7.14 2.92
C ALA A 136 -2.42 8.27 2.66
N LYS A 137 -1.24 8.22 3.29
CA LYS A 137 -0.17 9.21 3.09
C LYS A 137 0.34 9.24 1.67
N PHE A 138 0.48 8.07 1.03
CA PHE A 138 0.89 7.95 -0.36
C PHE A 138 -0.15 8.54 -1.32
N LEU A 139 -1.43 8.27 -1.08
CA LEU A 139 -2.51 8.80 -1.91
C LEU A 139 -2.72 10.31 -1.73
N TYR A 140 -2.56 10.83 -0.52
CA TYR A 140 -2.93 12.20 -0.16
C TYR A 140 -1.82 12.92 0.63
N PRO A 141 -0.58 13.02 0.10
CA PRO A 141 0.55 13.58 0.86
C PRO A 141 0.29 15.02 1.33
N ASP A 142 -0.32 15.85 0.49
CA ASP A 142 -0.60 17.27 0.78
C ASP A 142 -1.79 17.48 1.73
N LYS A 143 -2.69 16.50 1.85
CA LYS A 143 -3.87 16.55 2.73
C LYS A 143 -3.59 16.00 4.12
N LEU A 144 -2.53 15.22 4.27
CA LEU A 144 -2.16 14.52 5.49
C LEU A 144 -0.73 14.91 5.95
N PRO A 145 -0.39 16.21 6.09
CA PRO A 145 0.96 16.63 6.44
C PRO A 145 1.44 16.03 7.75
N ASP A 146 0.58 15.96 8.78
CA ASP A 146 0.91 15.45 10.11
C ASP A 146 0.78 13.92 10.27
N LEU A 147 0.55 13.20 9.19
CA LEU A 147 0.54 11.74 9.20
C LEU A 147 1.94 11.21 8.88
N HIS A 148 2.59 10.62 9.87
CA HIS A 148 3.93 10.04 9.80
C HIS A 148 3.86 8.52 10.04
N PRO A 149 3.53 7.70 9.03
CA PRO A 149 3.33 6.26 9.19
C PRO A 149 4.58 5.55 9.72
N GLU A 150 5.76 5.98 9.26
CA GLU A 150 7.05 5.38 9.64
C GLU A 150 7.32 5.53 11.15
N GLU A 151 7.04 6.69 11.75
CA GLU A 151 7.19 6.92 13.19
C GLU A 151 6.23 6.04 13.99
N VAL A 152 4.99 5.91 13.51
CA VAL A 152 3.99 5.05 14.15
C VAL A 152 4.42 3.59 14.08
N PHE A 153 4.98 3.16 12.96
CA PHE A 153 5.47 1.82 12.77
C PHE A 153 6.71 1.53 13.63
N LYS A 154 7.68 2.46 13.66
CA LYS A 154 8.84 2.37 14.54
C LYS A 154 8.41 2.19 16.00
N LYS A 155 7.46 3.01 16.46
CA LYS A 155 6.93 2.88 17.82
C LYS A 155 6.26 1.53 18.05
N TRP A 156 5.50 1.02 17.08
CA TRP A 156 4.89 -0.30 17.14
C TRP A 156 5.95 -1.38 17.33
N VAL A 157 6.95 -1.42 16.46
CA VAL A 157 8.01 -2.44 16.47
C VAL A 157 8.85 -2.37 17.75
N THR A 158 9.24 -1.16 18.18
CA THR A 158 10.16 -1.02 19.32
C THR A 158 9.47 -1.14 20.68
N VAL A 159 8.28 -0.55 20.84
CA VAL A 159 7.62 -0.47 22.16
C VAL A 159 6.70 -1.67 22.41
N TYR A 160 5.97 -2.12 21.40
CA TYR A 160 4.98 -3.18 21.58
C TYR A 160 5.50 -4.57 21.22
N GLU A 161 6.35 -4.67 20.20
CA GLU A 161 6.96 -5.95 19.81
C GLU A 161 8.31 -6.19 20.48
N GLY A 162 8.94 -5.16 21.05
CA GLY A 162 10.25 -5.27 21.70
C GLY A 162 11.40 -5.58 20.74
N LEU A 163 11.24 -5.22 19.46
CA LEU A 163 12.21 -5.51 18.40
C LEU A 163 12.96 -4.24 17.98
N GLU A 164 14.14 -4.41 17.40
CA GLU A 164 14.85 -3.32 16.76
C GLU A 164 14.15 -2.96 15.44
N TYR A 165 13.87 -1.66 15.25
CA TYR A 165 13.24 -1.18 14.02
C TYR A 165 14.27 -1.02 12.90
N GLN A 166 13.94 -1.52 11.71
CA GLN A 166 14.69 -1.35 10.48
C GLN A 166 13.83 -0.64 9.45
N THR A 167 14.41 0.31 8.71
CA THR A 167 13.77 1.00 7.58
C THR A 167 13.71 0.10 6.35
N GLY A 168 12.84 0.42 5.36
CA GLY A 168 12.75 -0.33 4.11
C GLY A 168 11.49 -1.20 3.98
N HIS A 169 10.51 -0.98 4.85
CA HIS A 169 9.22 -1.66 4.76
C HIS A 169 8.29 -1.11 3.64
N THR A 170 8.70 -0.02 3.01
CA THR A 170 8.02 0.57 1.85
C THR A 170 9.00 0.88 0.72
N PHE A 171 8.49 0.91 -0.51
CA PHE A 171 9.23 1.42 -1.66
C PHE A 171 8.27 2.24 -2.56
N PRO A 172 8.56 3.52 -2.88
CA PRO A 172 9.71 4.28 -2.36
C PRO A 172 9.71 4.37 -0.82
N ALA A 173 10.89 4.53 -0.25
CA ALA A 173 11.04 4.64 1.20
C ALA A 173 10.39 5.91 1.73
N TYR A 174 9.71 5.81 2.86
CA TYR A 174 9.35 6.96 3.68
C TYR A 174 10.48 7.21 4.68
N GLU A 175 11.02 8.41 4.67
CA GLU A 175 12.06 8.81 5.62
C GLU A 175 11.45 9.15 6.98
N LEU A 176 12.17 8.78 8.04
CA LEU A 176 11.86 9.30 9.37
C LEU A 176 12.21 10.79 9.37
N ASN A 177 11.31 11.63 9.85
CA ASN A 177 11.66 13.01 10.15
C ASN A 177 12.58 12.99 11.38
N ASP A 178 13.80 13.51 11.23
CA ASP A 178 14.77 13.69 12.33
C ASP A 178 14.28 14.74 13.36
#